data_143e58fa322c3aa567319ada755749d8
#
_entry.id   143e58fa322c3aa567319ada755749d8
#
_cell.length_a   1.000
_cell.length_b   1.000
_cell.length_c   1.000
_cell.angle_alpha   90.00
_cell.angle_beta   90.00
_cell.angle_gamma   90.00
#
_symmetry.space_group_name_H-M   'P 1'
#
loop_
_entity.id
_entity.type
_entity.pdbx_description
1 polymer ?
#
loop_
_entity_poly.entity_id
_entity_poly.type
_entity_poly.pdbx_seq_one_letter_code
_entity_poly.pdbx_strand_id
1 'polypeptide(L)'
;ETILSQKISELEASEVMRQKLSRQLNSLKMQLGHYHKADKMVGSSRKMRELREMIHQVAGSDATILITGESGTGKELVANLVQATSSRDDKPFLKINCNAISDSLLEADLFGYEKGAFTGAQTRKIGKFEVVDGGTIFLDEIGDISPHMQVSLLRVLQNGEIIRVGGNEPVQVDVRVIAATNVDLAQAVKDKKFRLDLYYRLNIITIDIPPLRERKEDIV
;
A
#
# COMPACT_ATOMS: atom_id res chain seq x y z
N GLU A 1 35.39 -6.06 -34.36
CA GLU A 1 34.91 -5.17 -33.27
C GLU A 1 33.46 -4.66 -33.53
N THR A 2 33.12 -4.30 -34.79
CA THR A 2 31.80 -3.73 -35.16
C THR A 2 30.62 -4.70 -34.95
N ILE A 3 30.80 -6.00 -35.24
CA ILE A 3 29.73 -7.01 -35.10
C ILE A 3 29.39 -7.31 -33.62
N LEU A 4 30.42 -7.29 -32.76
CA LEU A 4 30.24 -7.55 -31.34
C LEU A 4 29.51 -6.40 -30.65
N SER A 5 29.86 -5.14 -30.96
CA SER A 5 29.20 -3.97 -30.42
C SER A 5 27.74 -3.85 -30.90
N GLN A 6 27.44 -4.28 -32.14
CA GLN A 6 26.07 -4.30 -32.66
C GLN A 6 25.24 -5.37 -31.95
N LYS A 7 25.77 -6.56 -31.68
CA LYS A 7 25.08 -7.60 -30.88
C LYS A 7 24.85 -7.20 -29.42
N ILE A 8 25.80 -6.49 -28.81
CA ILE A 8 25.62 -5.96 -27.44
C ILE A 8 24.48 -4.96 -27.41
N SER A 9 24.41 -4.02 -28.35
CA SER A 9 23.33 -3.04 -28.44
C SER A 9 21.96 -3.69 -28.68
N GLU A 10 21.88 -4.74 -29.52
CA GLU A 10 20.64 -5.51 -29.74
C GLU A 10 20.19 -6.27 -28.48
N LEU A 11 21.11 -6.83 -27.70
CA LEU A 11 20.84 -7.50 -26.45
C LEU A 11 20.32 -6.51 -25.39
N GLU A 12 20.95 -5.36 -25.25
CA GLU A 12 20.53 -4.30 -24.33
C GLU A 12 19.12 -3.78 -24.68
N ALA A 13 18.85 -3.54 -25.96
CA ALA A 13 17.53 -3.13 -26.45
C ALA A 13 16.47 -4.21 -26.19
N SER A 14 16.82 -5.48 -26.36
CA SER A 14 15.95 -6.62 -26.08
C SER A 14 15.64 -6.76 -24.57
N GLU A 15 16.63 -6.55 -23.70
CA GLU A 15 16.43 -6.57 -22.25
C GLU A 15 15.53 -5.43 -21.76
N VAL A 16 15.73 -4.21 -22.27
CA VAL A 16 14.88 -3.06 -21.99
C VAL A 16 13.45 -3.33 -22.43
N MET A 17 13.26 -3.89 -23.64
CA MET A 17 11.94 -4.24 -24.16
C MET A 17 11.28 -5.34 -23.31
N ARG A 18 12.02 -6.37 -22.89
CA ARG A 18 11.53 -7.44 -22.02
C ARG A 18 11.09 -6.93 -20.65
N GLN A 19 11.85 -6.00 -20.05
CA GLN A 19 11.48 -5.35 -18.80
C GLN A 19 10.22 -4.50 -18.95
N LYS A 20 10.09 -3.76 -20.06
CA LYS A 20 8.90 -2.96 -20.38
C LYS A 20 7.66 -3.86 -20.54
N LEU A 21 7.78 -4.94 -21.28
CA LEU A 21 6.70 -5.91 -21.51
C LEU A 21 6.29 -6.63 -20.21
N SER A 22 7.25 -6.98 -19.37
CA SER A 22 7.00 -7.59 -18.07
C SER A 22 6.25 -6.64 -17.14
N ARG A 23 6.60 -5.34 -17.12
CA ARG A 23 5.85 -4.31 -16.39
C ARG A 23 4.43 -4.15 -16.90
N GLN A 24 4.22 -4.12 -18.22
CA GLN A 24 2.90 -4.03 -18.84
C GLN A 24 2.05 -5.28 -18.53
N LEU A 25 2.63 -6.49 -18.62
CA LEU A 25 1.95 -7.74 -18.26
C LEU A 25 1.54 -7.77 -16.78
N ASN A 26 2.40 -7.30 -15.89
CA ASN A 26 2.08 -7.22 -14.46
C ASN A 26 0.98 -6.19 -14.19
N SER A 27 1.01 -5.04 -14.86
CA SER A 27 -0.04 -4.03 -14.79
C SER A 27 -1.38 -4.59 -15.29
N LEU A 28 -1.41 -5.25 -16.46
CA LEU A 28 -2.61 -5.89 -17.00
C LEU A 28 -3.15 -7.02 -16.11
N LYS A 29 -2.28 -7.85 -15.54
CA LYS A 29 -2.68 -8.88 -14.57
C LYS A 29 -3.26 -8.28 -13.29
N MET A 30 -2.69 -7.16 -12.83
CA MET A 30 -3.24 -6.40 -11.71
C MET A 30 -4.63 -5.84 -12.06
N GLN A 31 -4.79 -5.18 -13.21
CA GLN A 31 -6.07 -4.63 -13.65
C GLN A 31 -7.17 -5.71 -13.77
N LEU A 32 -6.88 -6.86 -14.40
CA LEU A 32 -7.83 -7.98 -14.50
C LEU A 32 -8.18 -8.55 -13.11
N GLY A 33 -7.24 -8.57 -12.17
CA GLY A 33 -7.50 -8.94 -10.77
C GLY A 33 -8.40 -7.94 -10.03
N HIS A 34 -8.37 -6.67 -10.39
CA HIS A 34 -9.19 -5.61 -9.78
C HIS A 34 -10.65 -5.67 -10.20
N TYR A 35 -10.94 -5.84 -11.50
CA TYR A 35 -12.32 -5.92 -12.01
C TYR A 35 -13.12 -7.08 -11.39
N HIS A 36 -12.46 -8.19 -11.07
CA HIS A 36 -13.15 -9.33 -10.44
C HIS A 36 -13.31 -9.22 -8.92
N LYS A 37 -12.66 -8.24 -8.25
CA LYS A 37 -12.68 -8.11 -6.77
C LYS A 37 -13.56 -6.98 -6.25
N ALA A 38 -13.80 -5.93 -7.03
CA ALA A 38 -14.65 -4.81 -6.64
C ALA A 38 -16.11 -5.23 -6.41
N ASP A 39 -16.58 -6.26 -7.12
CA ASP A 39 -17.97 -6.77 -7.07
C ASP A 39 -18.26 -7.71 -5.88
N LYS A 40 -17.27 -7.96 -5.01
CA LYS A 40 -17.40 -8.97 -3.93
C LYS A 40 -17.83 -8.42 -2.57
N MET A 41 -18.11 -7.14 -2.46
CA MET A 41 -18.59 -6.58 -1.20
C MET A 41 -20.07 -6.94 -0.99
N VAL A 42 -20.31 -8.09 -0.35
CA VAL A 42 -21.66 -8.60 -0.06
C VAL A 42 -22.28 -7.85 1.11
N GLY A 43 -23.59 -7.66 1.07
CA GLY A 43 -24.40 -7.04 2.12
C GLY A 43 -25.36 -5.99 1.56
N SER A 44 -26.62 -6.06 1.98
CA SER A 44 -27.72 -5.16 1.58
C SER A 44 -28.25 -4.31 2.73
N SER A 45 -27.70 -4.50 3.93
CA SER A 45 -28.08 -3.74 5.12
C SER A 45 -27.86 -2.23 4.91
N ARG A 46 -28.59 -1.41 5.69
CA ARG A 46 -28.44 0.04 5.65
C ARG A 46 -27.00 0.48 5.89
N LYS A 47 -26.31 -0.11 6.89
CA LYS A 47 -24.91 0.19 7.20
C LYS A 47 -23.97 -0.08 6.01
N MET A 48 -24.19 -1.17 5.27
CA MET A 48 -23.37 -1.50 4.11
C MET A 48 -23.64 -0.59 2.91
N ARG A 49 -24.86 -0.07 2.76
CA ARG A 49 -25.15 0.95 1.73
C ARG A 49 -24.46 2.27 2.04
N GLU A 50 -24.62 2.76 3.29
CA GLU A 50 -23.95 3.99 3.77
C GLU A 50 -22.41 3.87 3.61
N LEU A 51 -21.84 2.71 3.92
CA LEU A 51 -20.41 2.44 3.72
C LEU A 51 -20.00 2.54 2.25
N ARG A 52 -20.77 1.97 1.31
CA ARG A 52 -20.49 2.10 -0.13
C ARG A 52 -20.59 3.54 -0.62
N GLU A 53 -21.60 4.27 -0.18
CA GLU A 53 -21.78 5.68 -0.51
C GLU A 53 -20.58 6.51 -0.03
N MET A 54 -20.13 6.29 1.22
CA MET A 54 -18.93 6.93 1.74
C MET A 54 -17.69 6.59 0.90
N ILE A 55 -17.49 5.32 0.54
CA ILE A 55 -16.36 4.89 -0.30
C ILE A 55 -16.37 5.64 -1.62
N HIS A 56 -17.52 5.73 -2.30
CA HIS A 56 -17.63 6.46 -3.57
C HIS A 56 -17.33 7.96 -3.43
N GLN A 57 -17.75 8.58 -2.33
CA GLN A 57 -17.48 10.00 -2.06
C GLN A 57 -15.98 10.29 -1.86
N VAL A 58 -15.26 9.39 -1.17
CA VAL A 58 -13.86 9.64 -0.80
C VAL A 58 -12.86 9.05 -1.80
N ALA A 59 -13.28 8.15 -2.66
CA ALA A 59 -12.38 7.45 -3.58
C ALA A 59 -11.69 8.39 -4.58
N GLY A 60 -12.36 9.44 -5.01
CA GLY A 60 -11.80 10.44 -5.94
C GLY A 60 -10.74 11.38 -5.32
N SER A 61 -10.57 11.38 -3.98
CA SER A 61 -9.56 12.17 -3.28
C SER A 61 -8.25 11.40 -3.19
N ASP A 62 -7.11 12.09 -3.27
CA ASP A 62 -5.78 11.52 -2.98
C ASP A 62 -5.43 11.47 -1.48
N ALA A 63 -6.36 11.89 -0.61
CA ALA A 63 -6.17 11.84 0.83
C ALA A 63 -5.93 10.42 1.33
N THR A 64 -5.15 10.31 2.41
CA THR A 64 -4.95 9.04 3.13
C THR A 64 -6.27 8.55 3.69
N ILE A 65 -6.56 7.26 3.52
CA ILE A 65 -7.74 6.60 4.06
C ILE A 65 -7.30 5.58 5.12
N LEU A 66 -7.89 5.68 6.30
CA LEU A 66 -7.76 4.71 7.37
C LEU A 66 -9.02 3.84 7.45
N ILE A 67 -8.88 2.55 7.23
CA ILE A 67 -9.96 1.57 7.32
C ILE A 67 -9.86 0.89 8.69
N THR A 68 -10.89 1.06 9.51
CA THR A 68 -10.99 0.44 10.84
C THR A 68 -12.03 -0.65 10.84
N GLY A 69 -11.85 -1.65 11.70
CA GLY A 69 -12.81 -2.76 11.85
C GLY A 69 -12.15 -4.03 12.37
N GLU A 70 -12.94 -4.89 12.95
CA GLU A 70 -12.50 -6.16 13.51
C GLU A 70 -11.84 -7.06 12.45
N SER A 71 -11.09 -8.06 12.91
CA SER A 71 -10.53 -9.06 12.00
C SER A 71 -11.66 -9.78 11.23
N GLY A 72 -11.47 -10.00 9.94
CA GLY A 72 -12.45 -10.68 9.09
C GLY A 72 -13.62 -9.81 8.59
N THR A 73 -13.70 -8.51 8.93
CA THR A 73 -14.80 -7.63 8.48
C THR A 73 -14.76 -7.29 6.99
N GLY A 74 -13.61 -7.52 6.33
CA GLY A 74 -13.44 -7.26 4.89
C GLY A 74 -12.69 -5.96 4.58
N LYS A 75 -11.76 -5.51 5.43
CA LYS A 75 -10.94 -4.31 5.23
C LYS A 75 -10.25 -4.28 3.86
N GLU A 76 -9.72 -5.43 3.42
CA GLU A 76 -9.11 -5.56 2.09
C GLU A 76 -10.11 -5.37 0.94
N LEU A 77 -11.37 -5.81 1.11
CA LEU A 77 -12.41 -5.61 0.08
C LEU A 77 -12.77 -4.13 -0.06
N VAL A 78 -12.83 -3.41 1.07
CA VAL A 78 -13.02 -1.95 1.07
C VAL A 78 -11.87 -1.24 0.37
N ALA A 79 -10.61 -1.61 0.67
CA ALA A 79 -9.44 -1.04 0.00
C ALA A 79 -9.46 -1.30 -1.52
N ASN A 80 -9.88 -2.49 -1.95
CA ASN A 80 -10.05 -2.81 -3.37
C ASN A 80 -11.12 -1.93 -4.03
N LEU A 81 -12.26 -1.71 -3.37
CA LEU A 81 -13.33 -0.89 -3.90
C LEU A 81 -12.91 0.59 -3.97
N VAL A 82 -12.23 1.12 -2.94
CA VAL A 82 -11.64 2.47 -2.95
C VAL A 82 -10.70 2.63 -4.15
N GLN A 83 -9.80 1.67 -4.37
CA GLN A 83 -8.87 1.72 -5.51
C GLN A 83 -9.60 1.68 -6.85
N ALA A 84 -10.54 0.75 -7.02
CA ALA A 84 -11.27 0.57 -8.27
C ALA A 84 -12.19 1.75 -8.64
N THR A 85 -12.52 2.61 -7.68
CA THR A 85 -13.36 3.80 -7.88
C THR A 85 -12.58 5.11 -7.77
N SER A 86 -11.25 5.03 -7.66
CA SER A 86 -10.37 6.19 -7.50
C SER A 86 -9.91 6.78 -8.86
N SER A 87 -9.32 7.99 -8.80
CA SER A 87 -8.62 8.60 -9.94
C SER A 87 -7.35 7.85 -10.37
N ARG A 88 -6.89 6.87 -9.55
CA ARG A 88 -5.71 6.03 -9.80
C ARG A 88 -6.09 4.57 -10.08
N ASP A 89 -7.29 4.29 -10.59
CA ASP A 89 -7.79 2.92 -10.84
C ASP A 89 -6.95 2.14 -11.87
N ASP A 90 -6.36 2.86 -12.83
CA ASP A 90 -5.45 2.34 -13.86
C ASP A 90 -3.98 2.26 -13.42
N LYS A 91 -3.63 2.78 -12.23
CA LYS A 91 -2.27 2.85 -11.70
C LYS A 91 -1.90 1.61 -10.87
N PRO A 92 -0.60 1.39 -10.62
CA PRO A 92 -0.16 0.29 -9.76
C PRO A 92 -0.84 0.31 -8.39
N PHE A 93 -1.30 -0.84 -7.94
CA PHE A 93 -1.85 -1.03 -6.61
C PHE A 93 -1.15 -2.19 -5.91
N LEU A 94 -0.39 -1.88 -4.86
CA LEU A 94 0.31 -2.89 -4.07
C LEU A 94 -0.34 -3.04 -2.69
N LYS A 95 -0.40 -4.29 -2.23
CA LYS A 95 -0.94 -4.65 -0.91
C LYS A 95 0.14 -5.29 -0.08
N ILE A 96 0.32 -4.80 1.12
CA ILE A 96 1.31 -5.27 2.08
C ILE A 96 0.59 -5.51 3.41
N ASN A 97 0.77 -6.70 3.96
CA ASN A 97 0.39 -6.98 5.34
C ASN A 97 1.61 -6.73 6.23
N CYS A 98 1.50 -5.76 7.12
CA CYS A 98 2.62 -5.31 7.96
C CYS A 98 3.01 -6.33 9.04
N ASN A 99 2.14 -7.29 9.33
CA ASN A 99 2.36 -8.31 10.35
C ASN A 99 2.84 -9.67 9.78
N ALA A 100 2.94 -9.79 8.44
CA ALA A 100 3.26 -11.05 7.79
C ALA A 100 4.74 -11.45 7.84
N ILE A 101 5.64 -10.49 8.09
CA ILE A 101 7.10 -10.67 8.09
C ILE A 101 7.73 -9.85 9.22
N SER A 102 8.99 -10.13 9.57
CA SER A 102 9.69 -9.36 10.60
C SER A 102 9.88 -7.90 10.20
N ASP A 103 9.94 -6.99 11.18
CA ASP A 103 10.05 -5.54 10.96
C ASP A 103 11.21 -5.15 10.04
N SER A 104 12.39 -5.76 10.22
CA SER A 104 13.57 -5.48 9.40
C SER A 104 13.38 -5.89 7.93
N LEU A 105 12.67 -7.00 7.69
CA LEU A 105 12.34 -7.45 6.33
C LEU A 105 11.24 -6.59 5.73
N LEU A 106 10.25 -6.19 6.51
CA LEU A 106 9.18 -5.28 6.08
C LEU A 106 9.76 -3.92 5.68
N GLU A 107 10.66 -3.36 6.50
CA GLU A 107 11.34 -2.11 6.21
C GLU A 107 12.14 -2.18 4.90
N ALA A 108 12.97 -3.22 4.75
CA ALA A 108 13.75 -3.44 3.54
C ALA A 108 12.87 -3.69 2.30
N ASP A 109 11.69 -4.28 2.45
CA ASP A 109 10.75 -4.49 1.34
C ASP A 109 9.99 -3.20 0.98
N LEU A 110 9.54 -2.43 1.96
CA LEU A 110 8.81 -1.18 1.74
C LEU A 110 9.69 -0.05 1.20
N PHE A 111 10.84 0.20 1.84
CA PHE A 111 11.70 1.34 1.54
C PHE A 111 12.90 0.99 0.66
N GLY A 112 13.21 -0.31 0.48
CA GLY A 112 14.40 -0.76 -0.22
C GLY A 112 15.65 -0.64 0.64
N TYR A 113 16.79 -1.01 0.08
CA TYR A 113 18.08 -0.94 0.78
C TYR A 113 19.25 -0.67 -0.19
N GLU A 114 20.29 -0.04 0.34
CA GLU A 114 21.55 0.15 -0.36
C GLU A 114 22.45 -1.06 -0.18
N LYS A 115 23.42 -1.22 -1.09
CA LYS A 115 24.45 -2.25 -0.98
C LYS A 115 25.21 -2.10 0.35
N GLY A 116 25.32 -3.18 1.11
CA GLY A 116 26.00 -3.20 2.41
C GLY A 116 25.14 -2.79 3.61
N ALA A 117 23.85 -2.52 3.43
CA ALA A 117 22.94 -2.11 4.51
C ALA A 117 22.84 -3.14 5.67
N PHE A 118 22.99 -4.43 5.33
CA PHE A 118 23.00 -5.53 6.31
C PHE A 118 23.76 -6.74 5.74
N THR A 119 24.02 -7.74 6.57
CA THR A 119 24.67 -9.00 6.14
C THR A 119 23.80 -9.70 5.08
N GLY A 120 24.31 -9.79 3.83
CA GLY A 120 23.58 -10.34 2.69
C GLY A 120 23.08 -9.31 1.68
N ALA A 121 23.14 -8.01 1.97
CA ALA A 121 22.82 -6.93 1.03
C ALA A 121 23.95 -6.73 -0.02
N GLN A 122 24.09 -7.69 -0.93
CA GLN A 122 25.15 -7.66 -1.95
C GLN A 122 24.91 -6.62 -3.04
N THR A 123 23.66 -6.31 -3.34
CA THR A 123 23.23 -5.33 -4.34
C THR A 123 22.15 -4.42 -3.74
N ARG A 124 21.98 -3.22 -4.32
CA ARG A 124 20.86 -2.33 -4.01
C ARG A 124 19.55 -2.97 -4.43
N LYS A 125 18.50 -2.82 -3.60
CA LYS A 125 17.13 -3.20 -3.92
C LYS A 125 16.19 -1.98 -3.84
N ILE A 126 15.36 -1.81 -4.86
CA ILE A 126 14.30 -0.80 -4.91
C ILE A 126 13.15 -1.23 -4.00
N GLY A 127 12.61 -0.31 -3.20
CA GLY A 127 11.49 -0.57 -2.30
C GLY A 127 10.13 -0.54 -2.98
N LYS A 128 9.09 -1.03 -2.28
CA LYS A 128 7.71 -1.06 -2.78
C LYS A 128 7.14 0.35 -3.01
N PHE A 129 7.51 1.34 -2.21
CA PHE A 129 7.10 2.72 -2.43
C PHE A 129 7.63 3.27 -3.76
N GLU A 130 8.87 2.98 -4.14
CA GLU A 130 9.41 3.34 -5.45
C GLU A 130 8.75 2.56 -6.59
N VAL A 131 8.43 1.27 -6.37
CA VAL A 131 7.77 0.42 -7.38
C VAL A 131 6.35 0.90 -7.69
N VAL A 132 5.65 1.45 -6.69
CA VAL A 132 4.25 1.91 -6.81
C VAL A 132 4.15 3.41 -7.04
N ASP A 133 5.24 4.08 -7.37
CA ASP A 133 5.25 5.51 -7.65
C ASP A 133 4.19 5.91 -8.70
N GLY A 134 3.44 6.96 -8.43
CA GLY A 134 2.24 7.37 -9.18
C GLY A 134 0.98 6.53 -8.90
N GLY A 135 1.06 5.49 -8.05
CA GLY A 135 -0.02 4.55 -7.75
C GLY A 135 -0.54 4.62 -6.32
N THR A 136 -1.00 3.46 -5.81
CA THR A 136 -1.58 3.34 -4.47
C THR A 136 -0.96 2.17 -3.72
N ILE A 137 -0.68 2.34 -2.44
CA ILE A 137 -0.27 1.27 -1.53
C ILE A 137 -1.33 1.04 -0.47
N PHE A 138 -1.68 -0.22 -0.24
CA PHE A 138 -2.53 -0.66 0.86
C PHE A 138 -1.67 -1.32 1.93
N LEU A 139 -1.70 -0.76 3.14
CA LEU A 139 -0.95 -1.23 4.31
C LEU A 139 -1.95 -1.83 5.31
N ASP A 140 -2.02 -3.15 5.36
CA ASP A 140 -2.88 -3.86 6.32
C ASP A 140 -2.16 -4.08 7.65
N GLU A 141 -2.90 -4.09 8.74
CA GLU A 141 -2.44 -4.22 10.13
C GLU A 141 -1.38 -3.16 10.51
N ILE A 142 -1.67 -1.89 10.13
CA ILE A 142 -0.75 -0.75 10.35
C ILE A 142 -0.54 -0.45 11.85
N GLY A 143 -1.44 -0.91 12.72
CA GLY A 143 -1.32 -0.72 14.17
C GLY A 143 -0.16 -1.47 14.82
N ASP A 144 0.39 -2.47 14.14
CA ASP A 144 1.40 -3.39 14.68
C ASP A 144 2.84 -3.04 14.25
N ILE A 145 3.06 -1.98 13.46
CA ILE A 145 4.38 -1.59 12.99
C ILE A 145 5.27 -1.03 14.12
N SER A 146 6.56 -1.33 14.03
CA SER A 146 7.55 -0.87 15.01
C SER A 146 7.69 0.67 15.06
N PRO A 147 8.19 1.23 16.16
CA PRO A 147 8.44 2.68 16.29
C PRO A 147 9.34 3.24 15.19
N HIS A 148 10.29 2.46 14.68
CA HIS A 148 11.18 2.86 13.59
C HIS A 148 10.41 2.97 12.28
N MET A 149 9.59 1.98 11.98
CA MET A 149 8.69 1.98 10.80
C MET A 149 7.70 3.14 10.84
N GLN A 150 7.18 3.50 12.02
CA GLN A 150 6.29 4.64 12.18
C GLN A 150 6.97 5.96 11.76
N VAL A 151 8.27 6.13 12.06
CA VAL A 151 9.04 7.31 11.64
C VAL A 151 9.25 7.35 10.13
N SER A 152 9.59 6.21 9.54
CA SER A 152 9.81 6.12 8.09
C SER A 152 8.52 6.36 7.30
N LEU A 153 7.40 5.79 7.75
CA LEU A 153 6.08 6.00 7.14
C LEU A 153 5.61 7.46 7.29
N LEU A 154 5.88 8.08 8.43
CA LEU A 154 5.53 9.50 8.64
C LEU A 154 6.20 10.40 7.60
N ARG A 155 7.46 10.15 7.23
CA ARG A 155 8.18 10.92 6.19
C ARG A 155 7.48 10.77 4.83
N VAL A 156 7.05 9.56 4.48
CA VAL A 156 6.28 9.34 3.24
C VAL A 156 4.99 10.16 3.24
N LEU A 157 4.22 10.10 4.34
CA LEU A 157 2.93 10.79 4.43
C LEU A 157 3.03 12.32 4.55
N GLN A 158 4.17 12.84 5.00
CA GLN A 158 4.39 14.28 5.15
C GLN A 158 5.01 14.91 3.91
N ASN A 159 6.05 14.29 3.38
CA ASN A 159 6.93 14.88 2.39
C ASN A 159 6.92 14.15 1.05
N GLY A 160 6.30 12.96 0.96
CA GLY A 160 6.44 12.09 -0.20
C GLY A 160 7.86 11.54 -0.36
N GLU A 161 8.59 11.35 0.74
CA GLU A 161 10.00 10.97 0.73
C GLU A 161 10.23 9.63 1.42
N ILE A 162 11.06 8.81 0.81
CA ILE A 162 11.63 7.62 1.43
C ILE A 162 13.15 7.75 1.57
N ILE A 163 13.71 7.04 2.55
CA ILE A 163 15.14 6.80 2.67
C ILE A 163 15.34 5.28 2.69
N ARG A 164 16.21 4.76 1.81
CA ARG A 164 16.52 3.33 1.78
C ARG A 164 17.31 2.92 3.01
N VAL A 165 17.11 1.69 3.46
CA VAL A 165 17.88 1.14 4.59
C VAL A 165 19.38 1.18 4.26
N GLY A 166 20.18 1.71 5.19
CA GLY A 166 21.61 1.92 5.00
C GLY A 166 22.00 3.08 4.08
N GLY A 167 21.03 3.83 3.56
CA GLY A 167 21.24 5.04 2.77
C GLY A 167 20.94 6.32 3.55
N ASN A 168 21.32 7.46 2.98
CA ASN A 168 21.02 8.80 3.53
C ASN A 168 20.32 9.71 2.51
N GLU A 169 20.22 9.28 1.26
CA GLU A 169 19.63 10.10 0.19
C GLU A 169 18.10 9.92 0.18
N PRO A 170 17.33 11.02 0.24
CA PRO A 170 15.89 10.98 0.09
C PRO A 170 15.52 10.69 -1.39
N VAL A 171 14.51 9.87 -1.58
CA VAL A 171 13.91 9.58 -2.89
C VAL A 171 12.46 10.06 -2.84
N GLN A 172 12.07 10.91 -3.79
CA GLN A 172 10.70 11.40 -3.91
C GLN A 172 9.80 10.33 -4.50
N VAL A 173 8.60 10.20 -3.94
CA VAL A 173 7.56 9.29 -4.40
C VAL A 173 6.18 9.95 -4.28
N ASP A 174 5.33 9.74 -5.29
CA ASP A 174 3.91 10.13 -5.26
C ASP A 174 3.05 8.89 -5.08
N VAL A 175 2.74 8.52 -3.84
CA VAL A 175 2.00 7.31 -3.53
C VAL A 175 0.80 7.64 -2.65
N ARG A 176 -0.41 7.31 -3.13
CA ARG A 176 -1.61 7.32 -2.29
C ARG A 176 -1.55 6.17 -1.28
N VAL A 177 -1.81 6.47 0.00
CA VAL A 177 -1.79 5.48 1.07
C VAL A 177 -3.22 5.16 1.53
N ILE A 178 -3.55 3.86 1.55
CA ILE A 178 -4.73 3.31 2.23
C ILE A 178 -4.19 2.42 3.34
N ALA A 179 -4.55 2.70 4.58
CA ALA A 179 -4.12 1.92 5.73
C ALA A 179 -5.30 1.18 6.36
N ALA A 180 -5.08 0.00 6.92
CA ALA A 180 -6.10 -0.73 7.65
C ALA A 180 -5.58 -1.26 8.98
N THR A 181 -6.45 -1.34 9.97
CA THR A 181 -6.14 -1.88 11.29
C THR A 181 -7.39 -2.37 12.02
N ASN A 182 -7.21 -3.34 12.91
CA ASN A 182 -8.17 -3.75 13.92
C ASN A 182 -7.85 -3.16 15.30
N VAL A 183 -6.71 -2.46 15.44
CA VAL A 183 -6.26 -1.85 16.68
C VAL A 183 -6.89 -0.46 16.85
N ASP A 184 -7.32 -0.13 18.06
CA ASP A 184 -7.67 1.24 18.43
C ASP A 184 -6.39 2.10 18.49
N LEU A 185 -6.09 2.79 17.40
CA LEU A 185 -4.90 3.65 17.31
C LEU A 185 -4.94 4.81 18.30
N ALA A 186 -6.13 5.34 18.64
CA ALA A 186 -6.24 6.42 19.61
C ALA A 186 -5.84 5.94 21.01
N GLN A 187 -6.21 4.70 21.38
CA GLN A 187 -5.76 4.08 22.61
C GLN A 187 -4.26 3.73 22.55
N ALA A 188 -3.77 3.21 21.41
CA ALA A 188 -2.35 2.91 21.21
C ALA A 188 -1.46 4.17 21.34
N VAL A 189 -1.96 5.33 20.94
CA VAL A 189 -1.28 6.62 21.15
C VAL A 189 -1.19 6.97 22.65
N LYS A 190 -2.28 6.81 23.41
CA LYS A 190 -2.27 7.03 24.86
C LYS A 190 -1.30 6.08 25.58
N ASP A 191 -1.21 4.85 25.11
CA ASP A 191 -0.31 3.81 25.61
C ASP A 191 1.14 3.98 25.13
N LYS A 192 1.45 5.04 24.36
CA LYS A 192 2.76 5.33 23.75
C LYS A 192 3.31 4.22 22.83
N LYS A 193 2.44 3.38 22.31
CA LYS A 193 2.76 2.33 21.32
C LYS A 193 2.70 2.85 19.90
N PHE A 194 1.92 3.90 19.66
CA PHE A 194 1.77 4.54 18.37
C PHE A 194 2.02 6.05 18.47
N ARG A 195 2.67 6.63 17.46
CA ARG A 195 3.00 8.06 17.46
C ARG A 195 1.77 8.90 17.12
N LEU A 196 1.58 9.98 17.85
CA LEU A 196 0.47 10.91 17.66
C LEU A 196 0.52 11.61 16.29
N ASP A 197 1.72 11.99 15.85
CA ASP A 197 1.93 12.68 14.57
C ASP A 197 1.57 11.77 13.38
N LEU A 198 1.95 10.50 13.43
CA LEU A 198 1.57 9.51 12.40
C LEU A 198 0.06 9.24 12.44
N TYR A 199 -0.53 9.11 13.62
CA TYR A 199 -1.97 8.91 13.75
C TYR A 199 -2.77 10.00 13.04
N TYR A 200 -2.43 11.29 13.23
CA TYR A 200 -3.12 12.37 12.55
C TYR A 200 -2.91 12.38 11.03
N ARG A 201 -1.80 11.89 10.53
CA ARG A 201 -1.54 11.77 9.09
C ARG A 201 -2.27 10.59 8.45
N LEU A 202 -2.48 9.51 9.18
CA LEU A 202 -3.28 8.37 8.73
C LEU A 202 -4.78 8.64 8.84
N ASN A 203 -5.21 9.31 9.90
CA ASN A 203 -6.61 9.52 10.25
C ASN A 203 -7.19 10.79 9.60
N ILE A 204 -6.99 10.98 8.28
CA ILE A 204 -7.58 12.09 7.51
C ILE A 204 -9.01 11.72 7.11
N ILE A 205 -9.21 10.55 6.55
CA ILE A 205 -10.53 10.00 6.23
C ILE A 205 -10.59 8.62 6.87
N THR A 206 -11.57 8.41 7.75
CA THR A 206 -11.78 7.11 8.40
C THR A 206 -12.98 6.41 7.82
N ILE A 207 -12.82 5.14 7.45
CA ILE A 207 -13.88 4.23 7.04
C ILE A 207 -13.97 3.13 8.09
N ASP A 208 -15.06 3.12 8.88
CA ASP A 208 -15.30 2.09 9.88
C ASP A 208 -16.22 1.00 9.33
N ILE A 209 -15.75 -0.26 9.40
CA ILE A 209 -16.51 -1.40 8.88
C ILE A 209 -17.27 -2.05 10.05
N PRO A 210 -18.61 -2.03 10.04
CA PRO A 210 -19.39 -2.64 11.10
C PRO A 210 -19.17 -4.15 11.15
N PRO A 211 -18.98 -4.73 12.33
CA PRO A 211 -18.89 -6.19 12.50
C PRO A 211 -20.20 -6.86 12.10
N LEU A 212 -20.15 -8.14 11.75
CA LEU A 212 -21.30 -8.88 11.21
C LEU A 212 -22.50 -8.92 12.20
N ARG A 213 -22.23 -8.94 13.50
CA ARG A 213 -23.27 -8.89 14.55
C ARG A 213 -24.11 -7.61 14.54
N GLU A 214 -23.59 -6.52 13.95
CA GLU A 214 -24.30 -5.24 13.83
C GLU A 214 -25.02 -5.07 12.49
N ARG A 215 -24.88 -6.05 11.58
CA ARG A 215 -25.53 -6.12 10.28
C ARG A 215 -26.14 -7.51 10.05
N LYS A 216 -26.95 -7.96 11.01
CA LYS A 216 -27.53 -9.31 11.01
C LYS A 216 -28.36 -9.63 9.78
N GLU A 217 -28.90 -8.59 9.11
CA GLU A 217 -29.63 -8.69 7.84
C GLU A 217 -28.76 -9.21 6.68
N ASP A 218 -27.43 -9.13 6.80
CA ASP A 218 -26.48 -9.59 5.80
C ASP A 218 -26.02 -11.04 6.05
N ILE A 219 -26.53 -11.71 7.10
CA ILE A 219 -26.27 -13.11 7.40
C ILE A 219 -27.29 -13.96 6.62
N VAL A 220 -26.80 -14.68 5.61
CA VAL A 220 -27.61 -15.62 4.80
C VAL A 220 -27.39 -17.05 5.30
#